data_0e8276ba94b47d77940c3a73df2651ea
#
_entry.id   0e8276ba94b47d77940c3a73df2651ea
#
_cell.length_a   1.000
_cell.length_b   1.000
_cell.length_c   1.000
_cell.angle_alpha   90.00
_cell.angle_beta   90.00
_cell.angle_gamma   90.00
#
_symmetry.space_group_name_H-M   'P 1'
#
loop_
_entity.id
_entity.type
_entity.pdbx_description
1 polymer ?
#
loop_
_entity_poly.entity_id
_entity_poly.type
_entity_poly.pdbx_seq_one_letter_code
_entity_poly.pdbx_strand_id
1 'polypeptide(L)'
;MLLAATAALLWGCRDTDPRAPFIDGRIPPGLASRFLPPQGWAWGLLQPTGLPPARYGVSGPTGATKADILILASYSENAELWYETARALNAKGNAVWVLEPIGQGGSGRYSRLRDLGYAESLTPDVLTAKAMAEKVIHRRPLIVMASGASAPVAIQAIASGTAADGLILTSPRLRPDDLATLGKAQELQARGFGWLRADLHGGWSRRGPDDRMLGLTHDPIRGGVRLAWQTADPDLRMGSPSWSWIIAFADAVHAAAADEARVPIPVLVLEPDHTPNSARADCQRMPHCTLQPVVGARPALELEADAWRTAWLAKVAEFSARSADGFSPPPGGTRLPRGG
;
A
#
# COMPACT_ATOMS: atom_id res chain seq x y z
N MET A 1 41.76 -35.50 -13.41
CA MET A 1 40.53 -35.60 -12.59
C MET A 1 40.25 -34.35 -11.72
N LEU A 2 40.86 -33.19 -11.94
CA LEU A 2 40.65 -31.98 -11.15
C LEU A 2 39.72 -30.92 -11.81
N LEU A 3 39.36 -31.09 -13.08
CA LEU A 3 38.51 -30.13 -13.82
C LEU A 3 37.00 -30.42 -13.70
N ALA A 4 36.59 -31.58 -13.19
CA ALA A 4 35.16 -31.90 -13.02
C ALA A 4 34.57 -31.42 -11.68
N ALA A 5 35.41 -31.15 -10.68
CA ALA A 5 34.95 -30.70 -9.36
C ALA A 5 34.61 -29.20 -9.27
N THR A 6 35.17 -28.39 -10.16
CA THR A 6 34.90 -26.93 -10.21
C THR A 6 33.58 -26.57 -10.91
N ALA A 7 33.08 -27.43 -11.79
CA ALA A 7 31.82 -27.22 -12.49
C ALA A 7 30.58 -27.49 -11.57
N ALA A 8 30.72 -28.35 -10.58
CA ALA A 8 29.61 -28.70 -9.67
C ALA A 8 29.35 -27.62 -8.60
N LEU A 9 30.35 -26.77 -8.30
CA LEU A 9 30.18 -25.65 -7.33
C LEU A 9 29.52 -24.42 -7.94
N LEU A 10 29.44 -24.31 -9.27
CA LEU A 10 28.79 -23.20 -9.97
C LEU A 10 27.29 -23.43 -10.23
N TRP A 11 26.79 -24.64 -10.02
CA TRP A 11 25.35 -24.95 -10.18
C TRP A 11 24.53 -24.75 -8.91
N GLY A 12 25.13 -24.32 -7.80
CA GLY A 12 24.44 -24.04 -6.53
C GLY A 12 23.85 -22.64 -6.40
N CYS A 13 24.29 -21.70 -7.19
CA CYS A 13 23.66 -20.39 -7.29
C CYS A 13 22.60 -20.43 -8.39
N ARG A 14 21.38 -20.87 -8.07
CA ARG A 14 20.23 -20.49 -8.89
C ARG A 14 20.21 -18.97 -8.84
N ASP A 15 20.51 -18.32 -9.97
CA ASP A 15 20.20 -16.91 -10.22
C ASP A 15 18.69 -16.77 -10.10
N THR A 16 18.22 -16.46 -8.87
CA THR A 16 16.85 -16.05 -8.68
C THR A 16 16.73 -14.70 -9.36
N ASP A 17 15.82 -14.59 -10.34
CA ASP A 17 15.56 -13.30 -10.99
C ASP A 17 15.21 -12.26 -9.90
N PRO A 18 16.03 -11.22 -9.71
CA PRO A 18 15.77 -10.20 -8.67
C PRO A 18 14.46 -9.45 -8.89
N ARG A 19 13.84 -9.60 -10.07
CA ARG A 19 12.52 -9.05 -10.39
C ARG A 19 11.38 -9.97 -9.99
N ALA A 20 11.65 -11.24 -9.68
CA ALA A 20 10.61 -12.19 -9.29
C ALA A 20 9.93 -11.77 -7.99
N PRO A 21 8.61 -11.98 -7.87
CA PRO A 21 7.88 -11.79 -6.61
C PRO A 21 8.31 -12.85 -5.60
N PHE A 22 8.05 -12.58 -4.32
CA PHE A 22 8.17 -13.57 -3.26
C PHE A 22 6.96 -13.51 -2.33
N ILE A 23 6.68 -14.61 -1.64
CA ILE A 23 5.49 -14.73 -0.77
C ILE A 23 5.85 -14.34 0.67
N ASP A 24 6.78 -15.06 1.30
CA ASP A 24 7.07 -14.90 2.72
C ASP A 24 8.33 -14.04 2.94
N GLY A 25 8.22 -13.03 3.78
CA GLY A 25 9.36 -12.28 4.30
C GLY A 25 10.03 -13.02 5.47
N ARG A 26 11.32 -12.73 5.70
CA ARG A 26 12.06 -13.25 6.86
C ARG A 26 11.63 -12.51 8.12
N ILE A 27 11.10 -13.25 9.09
CA ILE A 27 10.62 -12.68 10.34
C ILE A 27 11.79 -12.06 11.14
N PRO A 28 11.69 -10.77 11.55
CA PRO A 28 12.67 -10.15 12.39
C PRO A 28 12.80 -10.84 13.75
N PRO A 29 14.02 -11.12 14.23
CA PRO A 29 14.20 -11.69 15.57
C PRO A 29 13.75 -10.69 16.65
N GLY A 30 13.07 -11.19 17.68
CA GLY A 30 12.65 -10.37 18.84
C GLY A 30 11.51 -9.39 18.58
N LEU A 31 10.87 -9.46 17.41
CA LEU A 31 9.71 -8.62 17.09
C LEU A 31 8.52 -9.00 17.99
N ALA A 32 7.84 -8.01 18.58
CA ALA A 32 6.68 -8.26 19.42
C ALA A 32 5.54 -8.92 18.62
N SER A 33 4.80 -9.84 19.27
CA SER A 33 3.76 -10.68 18.62
C SER A 33 2.67 -9.88 17.89
N ARG A 34 2.39 -8.66 18.33
CA ARG A 34 1.44 -7.76 17.65
C ARG A 34 1.87 -7.37 16.23
N PHE A 35 3.16 -7.44 15.92
CA PHE A 35 3.73 -7.13 14.59
C PHE A 35 4.01 -8.37 13.74
N LEU A 36 3.63 -9.55 14.23
CA LEU A 36 3.68 -10.80 13.49
C LEU A 36 2.35 -11.03 12.75
N PRO A 37 2.30 -11.95 11.76
CA PRO A 37 1.07 -12.23 11.04
C PRO A 37 -0.11 -12.49 11.97
N PRO A 38 -1.29 -11.89 11.73
CA PRO A 38 -2.50 -12.27 12.45
C PRO A 38 -2.88 -13.72 12.16
N GLN A 39 -3.66 -14.32 13.05
CA GLN A 39 -4.14 -15.69 12.86
C GLN A 39 -4.90 -15.81 11.53
N GLY A 40 -4.61 -16.85 10.76
CA GLY A 40 -5.24 -17.08 9.46
C GLY A 40 -4.73 -16.16 8.35
N TRP A 41 -3.62 -15.46 8.53
CA TRP A 41 -3.00 -14.70 7.46
C TRP A 41 -2.58 -15.61 6.32
N ALA A 42 -2.99 -15.27 5.12
CA ALA A 42 -2.63 -15.98 3.91
C ALA A 42 -2.06 -14.99 2.87
N TRP A 43 -1.09 -15.44 2.12
CA TRP A 43 -0.47 -14.72 1.03
C TRP A 43 -1.02 -15.14 -0.32
N GLY A 44 -0.97 -14.24 -1.29
CA GLY A 44 -1.23 -14.55 -2.68
C GLY A 44 -0.53 -13.59 -3.63
N LEU A 45 -0.52 -13.99 -4.89
CA LEU A 45 -0.06 -13.17 -6.00
C LEU A 45 -1.24 -12.88 -6.93
N LEU A 46 -1.43 -11.62 -7.25
CA LEU A 46 -2.31 -11.19 -8.32
C LEU A 46 -1.46 -11.04 -9.58
N GLN A 47 -1.87 -11.70 -10.67
CA GLN A 47 -1.15 -11.69 -11.94
C GLN A 47 -1.96 -10.88 -12.98
N PRO A 48 -1.83 -9.56 -13.04
CA PRO A 48 -2.48 -8.80 -14.09
C PRO A 48 -1.81 -9.10 -15.45
N THR A 49 -2.60 -9.11 -16.51
CA THR A 49 -2.10 -9.42 -17.86
C THR A 49 -1.04 -8.40 -18.28
N GLY A 50 0.14 -8.89 -18.67
CA GLY A 50 1.24 -8.05 -19.16
C GLY A 50 1.98 -7.24 -18.11
N LEU A 51 1.68 -7.42 -16.82
CA LEU A 51 2.30 -6.70 -15.71
C LEU A 51 3.04 -7.67 -14.78
N PRO A 52 4.04 -7.20 -14.02
CA PRO A 52 4.61 -8.00 -12.95
C PRO A 52 3.56 -8.39 -11.91
N PRO A 53 3.72 -9.56 -11.26
CA PRO A 53 2.80 -9.97 -10.20
C PRO A 53 2.80 -9.01 -9.02
N ALA A 54 1.61 -8.72 -8.46
CA ALA A 54 1.46 -7.96 -7.24
C ALA A 54 1.20 -8.89 -6.06
N ARG A 55 1.98 -8.76 -4.99
CA ARG A 55 1.78 -9.52 -3.76
C ARG A 55 0.64 -8.90 -2.95
N TYR A 56 -0.18 -9.76 -2.37
CA TYR A 56 -1.17 -9.35 -1.39
C TYR A 56 -1.21 -10.32 -0.22
N GLY A 57 -1.62 -9.82 0.93
CA GLY A 57 -1.91 -10.62 2.10
C GLY A 57 -3.37 -10.46 2.52
N VAL A 58 -3.94 -11.45 3.19
CA VAL A 58 -5.32 -11.41 3.67
C VAL A 58 -5.47 -12.10 5.01
N SER A 59 -6.31 -11.53 5.88
CA SER A 59 -6.82 -12.20 7.07
C SER A 59 -8.27 -11.81 7.33
N GLY A 60 -9.00 -12.67 8.04
CA GLY A 60 -10.40 -12.43 8.40
C GLY A 60 -10.64 -12.55 9.90
N PRO A 61 -11.82 -12.12 10.37
CA PRO A 61 -12.25 -12.31 11.75
C PRO A 61 -12.53 -13.79 12.02
N THR A 62 -12.48 -14.20 13.28
CA THR A 62 -12.87 -15.56 13.71
C THR A 62 -14.38 -15.80 13.64
N GLY A 63 -15.18 -14.75 13.54
CA GLY A 63 -16.63 -14.79 13.41
C GLY A 63 -17.12 -14.36 12.02
N ALA A 64 -18.39 -14.00 11.93
CA ALA A 64 -18.99 -13.51 10.70
C ALA A 64 -18.33 -12.21 10.24
N THR A 65 -17.93 -12.16 8.97
CA THR A 65 -17.34 -10.98 8.36
C THR A 65 -18.43 -9.97 7.98
N LYS A 66 -18.27 -8.71 8.43
CA LYS A 66 -19.18 -7.60 8.17
C LYS A 66 -18.87 -6.87 6.87
N ALA A 67 -17.59 -6.58 6.63
CA ALA A 67 -17.10 -5.91 5.44
C ALA A 67 -15.69 -6.41 5.08
N ASP A 68 -15.32 -6.19 3.83
CA ASP A 68 -13.95 -6.37 3.33
C ASP A 68 -13.26 -5.00 3.24
N ILE A 69 -12.05 -4.87 3.76
CA ILE A 69 -11.21 -3.68 3.65
C ILE A 69 -10.01 -4.03 2.79
N LEU A 70 -9.91 -3.41 1.63
CA LEU A 70 -8.75 -3.52 0.73
C LEU A 70 -7.82 -2.34 0.95
N ILE A 71 -6.69 -2.60 1.58
CA ILE A 71 -5.63 -1.62 1.83
C ILE A 71 -4.69 -1.60 0.62
N LEU A 72 -4.53 -0.43 0.01
CA LEU A 72 -3.48 -0.16 -0.97
C LEU A 72 -2.30 0.46 -0.22
N ALA A 73 -1.25 -0.32 -0.07
CA ALA A 73 -0.04 0.11 0.64
C ALA A 73 0.67 1.24 -0.12
N SER A 74 1.29 2.17 0.62
CA SER A 74 1.99 3.31 0.07
C SER A 74 3.39 2.94 -0.46
N TYR A 75 4.07 3.92 -1.06
CA TYR A 75 5.47 3.78 -1.42
C TYR A 75 6.31 3.35 -0.21
N SER A 76 7.16 2.33 -0.41
CA SER A 76 8.04 1.78 0.63
C SER A 76 7.29 1.08 1.80
N GLU A 77 5.99 0.87 1.69
CA GLU A 77 5.23 0.01 2.59
C GLU A 77 5.13 -1.40 2.03
N ASN A 78 5.30 -2.37 2.90
CA ASN A 78 5.06 -3.79 2.64
C ASN A 78 3.92 -4.27 3.54
N ALA A 79 3.27 -5.36 3.18
CA ALA A 79 2.07 -5.83 3.87
C ALA A 79 2.32 -6.21 5.34
N GLU A 80 3.55 -6.55 5.69
CA GLU A 80 3.96 -6.86 7.06
C GLU A 80 3.77 -5.68 8.03
N LEU A 81 3.84 -4.44 7.54
CA LEU A 81 3.60 -3.24 8.36
C LEU A 81 2.13 -3.13 8.80
N TRP A 82 1.24 -3.81 8.11
CA TRP A 82 -0.20 -3.76 8.34
C TRP A 82 -0.72 -4.86 9.27
N TYR A 83 0.12 -5.78 9.76
CA TYR A 83 -0.30 -6.90 10.60
C TYR A 83 -1.04 -6.46 11.88
N GLU A 84 -0.52 -5.47 12.59
CA GLU A 84 -1.18 -4.95 13.81
C GLU A 84 -2.53 -4.31 13.47
N THR A 85 -2.61 -3.58 12.36
CA THR A 85 -3.84 -2.95 11.86
C THR A 85 -4.85 -4.00 11.39
N ALA A 86 -4.40 -5.00 10.63
CA ALA A 86 -5.26 -6.10 10.19
C ALA A 86 -5.86 -6.83 11.38
N ARG A 87 -5.06 -7.17 12.41
CA ARG A 87 -5.54 -7.79 13.64
C ARG A 87 -6.61 -6.94 14.35
N ALA A 88 -6.38 -5.63 14.45
CA ALA A 88 -7.32 -4.71 15.09
C ALA A 88 -8.65 -4.59 14.32
N LEU A 89 -8.60 -4.58 12.99
CA LEU A 89 -9.79 -4.53 12.14
C LEU A 89 -10.51 -5.88 12.07
N ASN A 90 -9.77 -7.01 12.10
CA ASN A 90 -10.36 -8.34 12.23
C ASN A 90 -11.16 -8.45 13.55
N ALA A 91 -10.62 -7.95 14.67
CA ALA A 91 -11.32 -7.94 15.96
C ALA A 91 -12.64 -7.13 15.93
N LYS A 92 -12.78 -6.21 14.96
CA LYS A 92 -14.01 -5.43 14.72
C LYS A 92 -14.96 -6.08 13.69
N GLY A 93 -14.59 -7.25 13.16
CA GLY A 93 -15.42 -8.04 12.25
C GLY A 93 -15.16 -7.75 10.77
N ASN A 94 -14.03 -7.10 10.41
CA ASN A 94 -13.69 -6.88 9.01
C ASN A 94 -12.68 -7.92 8.51
N ALA A 95 -12.79 -8.39 7.28
CA ALA A 95 -11.68 -9.03 6.59
C ALA A 95 -10.77 -7.95 6.01
N VAL A 96 -9.47 -8.16 6.10
CA VAL A 96 -8.46 -7.19 5.65
C VAL A 96 -7.59 -7.80 4.58
N TRP A 97 -7.53 -7.12 3.46
CA TRP A 97 -6.68 -7.41 2.31
C TRP A 97 -5.64 -6.30 2.21
N VAL A 98 -4.37 -6.63 2.04
CA VAL A 98 -3.30 -5.65 1.85
C VAL A 98 -2.64 -5.92 0.52
N LEU A 99 -2.77 -5.00 -0.42
CA LEU A 99 -2.16 -5.06 -1.74
C LEU A 99 -0.92 -4.17 -1.77
N GLU A 100 0.20 -4.74 -2.18
CA GLU A 100 1.45 -4.00 -2.38
C GLU A 100 1.53 -3.46 -3.81
N PRO A 101 2.08 -2.25 -4.00
CA PRO A 101 2.32 -1.71 -5.32
C PRO A 101 3.26 -2.61 -6.13
N ILE A 102 3.10 -2.63 -7.46
CA ILE A 102 4.06 -3.27 -8.35
C ILE A 102 5.43 -2.60 -8.19
N GLY A 103 6.49 -3.39 -8.17
CA GLY A 103 7.85 -2.88 -8.00
C GLY A 103 8.27 -2.68 -6.55
N GLN A 104 7.45 -3.02 -5.55
CA GLN A 104 7.70 -2.80 -4.14
C GLN A 104 7.34 -4.01 -3.27
N GLY A 105 7.74 -4.02 -2.00
CA GLY A 105 7.47 -5.13 -1.08
C GLY A 105 7.90 -6.47 -1.67
N GLY A 106 7.05 -7.48 -1.61
CA GLY A 106 7.23 -8.78 -2.25
C GLY A 106 6.68 -8.88 -3.67
N SER A 107 6.14 -7.79 -4.23
CA SER A 107 5.68 -7.75 -5.62
C SER A 107 6.83 -7.87 -6.62
N GLY A 108 6.53 -8.30 -7.85
CA GLY A 108 7.48 -8.32 -8.96
C GLY A 108 8.00 -6.93 -9.30
N ARG A 109 9.23 -6.87 -9.80
CA ARG A 109 9.95 -5.62 -10.09
C ARG A 109 10.02 -5.34 -11.58
N TYR A 110 10.01 -4.05 -11.93
CA TYR A 110 10.39 -3.59 -13.27
C TYR A 110 11.91 -3.49 -13.43
N SER A 111 12.61 -3.07 -12.36
CA SER A 111 14.06 -2.93 -12.33
C SER A 111 14.74 -4.16 -11.74
N ARG A 112 15.99 -4.44 -12.18
CA ARG A 112 16.86 -5.44 -11.53
C ARG A 112 17.40 -4.96 -10.19
N LEU A 113 17.36 -3.64 -9.91
CA LEU A 113 17.71 -3.10 -8.60
C LEU A 113 16.49 -3.21 -7.69
N ARG A 114 16.48 -4.23 -6.83
CA ARG A 114 15.33 -4.57 -6.00
C ARG A 114 14.92 -3.46 -5.02
N ASP A 115 15.86 -2.70 -4.49
CA ASP A 115 15.62 -1.59 -3.57
C ASP A 115 15.28 -0.25 -4.25
N LEU A 116 15.19 -0.23 -5.58
CA LEU A 116 14.81 0.94 -6.36
C LEU A 116 13.32 0.91 -6.71
N GLY A 117 12.56 1.88 -6.23
CA GLY A 117 11.20 2.12 -6.69
C GLY A 117 11.23 2.71 -8.11
N TYR A 118 10.95 1.87 -9.10
CA TYR A 118 10.92 2.28 -10.50
C TYR A 118 9.51 2.09 -11.07
N ALA A 119 9.02 3.11 -11.74
CA ALA A 119 7.82 3.07 -12.58
C ALA A 119 7.91 4.18 -13.63
N GLU A 120 7.37 3.95 -14.80
CA GLU A 120 7.19 4.97 -15.86
C GLU A 120 5.76 5.54 -15.83
N SER A 121 4.83 4.84 -15.18
CA SER A 121 3.45 5.25 -14.96
C SER A 121 2.91 4.49 -13.75
N LEU A 122 1.95 5.07 -13.02
CA LEU A 122 1.18 4.38 -11.98
C LEU A 122 -0.16 3.79 -12.50
N THR A 123 -0.43 3.89 -13.81
CA THR A 123 -1.58 3.20 -14.42
C THR A 123 -1.59 1.69 -14.16
N PRO A 124 -0.46 0.95 -14.19
CA PRO A 124 -0.43 -0.44 -13.77
C PRO A 124 -0.95 -0.70 -12.36
N ASP A 125 -0.66 0.20 -11.41
CA ASP A 125 -1.17 0.08 -10.04
C ASP A 125 -2.67 0.33 -9.98
N VAL A 126 -3.20 1.27 -10.79
CA VAL A 126 -4.66 1.48 -10.94
C VAL A 126 -5.34 0.22 -11.46
N LEU A 127 -4.82 -0.40 -12.52
CA LEU A 127 -5.35 -1.65 -13.07
C LEU A 127 -5.27 -2.81 -12.08
N THR A 128 -4.18 -2.87 -11.33
CA THR A 128 -3.96 -3.89 -10.29
C THR A 128 -4.93 -3.72 -9.13
N ALA A 129 -5.17 -2.49 -8.67
CA ALA A 129 -6.16 -2.19 -7.64
C ALA A 129 -7.59 -2.59 -8.09
N LYS A 130 -7.95 -2.31 -9.35
CA LYS A 130 -9.24 -2.74 -9.95
C LYS A 130 -9.36 -4.26 -9.97
N ALA A 131 -8.36 -4.96 -10.51
CA ALA A 131 -8.34 -6.41 -10.58
C ALA A 131 -8.38 -7.06 -9.18
N MET A 132 -7.75 -6.43 -8.18
CA MET A 132 -7.82 -6.91 -6.81
C MET A 132 -9.21 -6.70 -6.20
N ALA A 133 -9.84 -5.56 -6.43
CA ALA A 133 -11.21 -5.31 -6.00
C ALA A 133 -12.18 -6.33 -6.61
N GLU A 134 -12.04 -6.67 -7.89
CA GLU A 134 -12.84 -7.71 -8.56
C GLU A 134 -12.59 -9.12 -8.00
N LYS A 135 -11.37 -9.39 -7.49
CA LYS A 135 -11.02 -10.67 -6.87
C LYS A 135 -11.67 -10.82 -5.49
N VAL A 136 -11.86 -9.73 -4.76
CA VAL A 136 -12.54 -9.74 -3.45
C VAL A 136 -14.01 -10.09 -3.64
N ILE A 137 -14.52 -11.07 -2.88
CA ILE A 137 -15.88 -11.57 -3.04
C ILE A 137 -16.91 -10.52 -2.60
N HIS A 138 -17.68 -9.96 -3.56
CA HIS A 138 -18.67 -8.90 -3.35
C HIS A 138 -19.99 -9.39 -2.69
N ARG A 139 -19.90 -10.18 -1.62
CA ARG A 139 -21.07 -10.57 -0.79
C ARG A 139 -21.26 -9.66 0.42
N ARG A 140 -20.33 -8.78 0.64
CA ARG A 140 -20.22 -7.81 1.72
C ARG A 140 -19.72 -6.50 1.12
N PRO A 141 -19.92 -5.37 1.82
CA PRO A 141 -19.36 -4.11 1.37
C PRO A 141 -17.84 -4.19 1.24
N LEU A 142 -17.32 -3.62 0.18
CA LEU A 142 -15.89 -3.44 -0.05
C LEU A 142 -15.51 -2.00 0.23
N ILE A 143 -14.62 -1.79 1.20
CA ILE A 143 -14.00 -0.51 1.49
C ILE A 143 -12.58 -0.51 0.94
N VAL A 144 -12.27 0.37 0.02
CA VAL A 144 -10.89 0.61 -0.41
C VAL A 144 -10.26 1.61 0.57
N MET A 145 -9.09 1.28 1.13
CA MET A 145 -8.33 2.18 1.98
C MET A 145 -6.94 2.41 1.38
N ALA A 146 -6.63 3.64 1.00
CA ALA A 146 -5.33 3.98 0.41
C ALA A 146 -4.47 4.77 1.40
N SER A 147 -3.21 4.33 1.57
CA SER A 147 -2.19 4.99 2.38
C SER A 147 -1.31 5.90 1.52
N GLY A 148 -1.05 7.11 1.99
CA GLY A 148 -0.05 8.01 1.44
C GLY A 148 -0.07 8.16 -0.08
N ALA A 149 0.98 7.68 -0.74
CA ALA A 149 1.18 7.80 -2.19
C ALA A 149 0.24 6.92 -3.04
N SER A 150 -0.50 5.98 -2.44
CA SER A 150 -1.51 5.19 -3.16
C SER A 150 -2.87 5.90 -3.28
N ALA A 151 -3.04 7.07 -2.65
CA ALA A 151 -4.28 7.84 -2.73
C ALA A 151 -4.67 8.21 -4.18
N PRO A 152 -3.79 8.76 -5.04
CA PRO A 152 -4.14 9.06 -6.43
C PRO A 152 -4.50 7.80 -7.24
N VAL A 153 -3.88 6.65 -6.94
CA VAL A 153 -4.23 5.36 -7.57
C VAL A 153 -5.65 4.94 -7.20
N ALA A 154 -6.03 5.03 -5.92
CA ALA A 154 -7.36 4.69 -5.44
C ALA A 154 -8.45 5.59 -6.04
N ILE A 155 -8.23 6.91 -6.08
CA ILE A 155 -9.16 7.86 -6.69
C ILE A 155 -9.42 7.49 -8.16
N GLN A 156 -8.37 7.29 -8.96
CA GLN A 156 -8.49 6.89 -10.37
C GLN A 156 -9.18 5.54 -10.54
N ALA A 157 -8.85 4.54 -9.72
CA ALA A 157 -9.48 3.23 -9.76
C ALA A 157 -11.00 3.36 -9.53
N ILE A 158 -11.43 4.07 -8.48
CA ILE A 158 -12.86 4.26 -8.17
C ILE A 158 -13.56 5.08 -9.26
N ALA A 159 -12.98 6.19 -9.68
CA ALA A 159 -13.55 7.05 -10.73
C ALA A 159 -13.70 6.32 -12.08
N SER A 160 -12.86 5.31 -12.33
CA SER A 160 -12.95 4.44 -13.52
C SER A 160 -13.87 3.23 -13.37
N GLY A 161 -14.73 3.20 -12.33
CA GLY A 161 -15.79 2.22 -12.16
C GLY A 161 -15.41 0.97 -11.35
N THR A 162 -14.38 1.01 -10.51
CA THR A 162 -14.14 -0.07 -9.54
C THR A 162 -15.33 -0.18 -8.59
N ALA A 163 -15.90 -1.37 -8.47
CA ALA A 163 -16.98 -1.64 -7.54
C ALA A 163 -16.44 -1.60 -6.09
N ALA A 164 -16.79 -0.55 -5.37
CA ALA A 164 -16.51 -0.39 -3.94
C ALA A 164 -17.66 0.41 -3.30
N ASP A 165 -17.87 0.22 -2.01
CA ASP A 165 -18.95 0.85 -1.25
C ASP A 165 -18.45 2.04 -0.42
N GLY A 166 -17.15 2.23 -0.34
CA GLY A 166 -16.52 3.37 0.32
C GLY A 166 -15.03 3.46 0.04
N LEU A 167 -14.50 4.68 0.16
CA LEU A 167 -13.08 4.98 0.02
C LEU A 167 -12.56 5.67 1.29
N ILE A 168 -11.49 5.14 1.85
CA ILE A 168 -10.74 5.79 2.95
C ILE A 168 -9.39 6.23 2.42
N LEU A 169 -9.06 7.50 2.60
CA LEU A 169 -7.74 8.05 2.31
C LEU A 169 -7.05 8.37 3.63
N THR A 170 -5.98 7.64 3.97
CA THR A 170 -5.22 7.85 5.21
C THR A 170 -3.91 8.54 4.92
N SER A 171 -3.69 9.71 5.52
CA SER A 171 -2.56 10.60 5.26
C SER A 171 -2.25 10.74 3.76
N PRO A 172 -3.25 11.05 2.92
CA PRO A 172 -3.11 10.96 1.47
C PRO A 172 -2.06 11.94 0.95
N ARG A 173 -1.23 11.49 0.01
CA ARG A 173 -0.31 12.34 -0.73
C ARG A 173 -0.92 12.69 -2.08
N LEU A 174 -1.56 13.86 -2.15
CA LEU A 174 -2.27 14.37 -3.34
C LEU A 174 -1.58 15.62 -3.90
N ARG A 175 -0.30 15.79 -3.62
CA ARG A 175 0.55 16.83 -4.21
C ARG A 175 1.82 16.18 -4.74
N PRO A 176 2.28 16.59 -5.93
CA PRO A 176 3.57 16.16 -6.46
C PRO A 176 4.72 16.70 -5.59
N ASP A 177 5.92 16.24 -5.86
CA ASP A 177 7.11 16.87 -5.32
C ASP A 177 7.20 18.33 -5.77
N ASP A 178 8.08 19.12 -5.12
CA ASP A 178 8.27 20.51 -5.48
C ASP A 178 8.74 20.69 -6.94
N LEU A 179 8.52 21.88 -7.49
CA LEU A 179 8.78 22.18 -8.89
C LEU A 179 10.25 21.97 -9.27
N ALA A 180 11.20 22.21 -8.34
CA ALA A 180 12.62 22.01 -8.62
C ALA A 180 12.95 20.53 -8.75
N THR A 181 12.43 19.70 -7.86
CA THR A 181 12.58 18.24 -7.92
C THR A 181 11.94 17.68 -9.19
N LEU A 182 10.71 18.10 -9.53
CA LEU A 182 10.02 17.65 -10.72
C LEU A 182 10.75 18.11 -12.01
N GLY A 183 11.21 19.34 -12.07
CA GLY A 183 11.98 19.86 -13.21
C GLY A 183 13.27 19.08 -13.41
N LYS A 184 14.01 18.76 -12.33
CA LYS A 184 15.19 17.90 -12.40
C LYS A 184 14.86 16.49 -12.88
N ALA A 185 13.75 15.92 -12.43
CA ALA A 185 13.31 14.61 -12.88
C ALA A 185 13.03 14.58 -14.39
N GLN A 186 12.33 15.59 -14.90
CA GLN A 186 12.02 15.75 -16.33
C GLN A 186 13.28 15.92 -17.17
N GLU A 187 14.25 16.74 -16.71
CA GLU A 187 15.53 16.92 -17.37
C GLU A 187 16.31 15.61 -17.48
N LEU A 188 16.41 14.85 -16.36
CA LEU A 188 17.12 13.57 -16.35
C LEU A 188 16.39 12.51 -17.18
N GLN A 189 15.07 12.49 -17.17
CA GLN A 189 14.27 11.61 -18.02
C GLN A 189 14.53 11.91 -19.50
N ALA A 190 14.52 13.17 -19.91
CA ALA A 190 14.78 13.59 -21.29
C ALA A 190 16.18 13.19 -21.78
N ARG A 191 17.15 13.10 -20.87
CA ARG A 191 18.53 12.65 -21.15
C ARG A 191 18.69 11.13 -21.07
N GLY A 192 17.62 10.34 -20.82
CA GLY A 192 17.66 8.88 -20.66
C GLY A 192 18.14 8.40 -19.29
N PHE A 193 18.20 9.26 -18.28
CA PHE A 193 18.65 8.95 -16.93
C PHE A 193 17.50 8.82 -15.91
N GLY A 194 16.25 8.73 -16.36
CA GLY A 194 15.08 8.59 -15.49
C GLY A 194 15.11 7.37 -14.59
N TRP A 195 15.80 6.30 -14.98
CA TRP A 195 15.97 5.08 -14.19
C TRP A 195 16.94 5.24 -13.01
N LEU A 196 17.73 6.33 -12.96
CA LEU A 196 18.61 6.57 -11.82
C LEU A 196 17.81 6.88 -10.57
N ARG A 197 18.37 6.47 -9.42
CA ARG A 197 17.84 6.80 -8.10
C ARG A 197 17.87 8.32 -7.88
N ALA A 198 16.74 8.88 -7.51
CA ALA A 198 16.69 10.25 -7.01
C ALA A 198 17.36 10.30 -5.62
N ASP A 199 18.12 11.35 -5.36
CA ASP A 199 18.75 11.58 -4.05
C ASP A 199 17.71 12.22 -3.10
N LEU A 200 16.59 11.54 -2.96
CA LEU A 200 15.49 11.88 -2.08
C LEU A 200 15.43 10.88 -0.92
N HIS A 201 14.58 11.18 0.04
CA HIS A 201 14.42 10.35 1.21
C HIS A 201 13.69 9.06 0.88
N GLY A 202 14.33 7.92 1.12
CA GLY A 202 13.73 6.59 1.06
C GLY A 202 14.02 5.84 2.35
N GLY A 203 13.23 4.82 2.65
CA GLY A 203 13.37 4.05 3.89
C GLY A 203 14.70 3.32 4.04
N TRP A 204 15.45 3.10 2.93
CA TRP A 204 16.74 2.42 2.91
C TRP A 204 17.74 3.11 1.98
N SER A 205 19.00 3.20 2.40
CA SER A 205 20.12 3.71 1.59
C SER A 205 21.30 2.75 1.62
N ARG A 206 22.36 3.01 0.83
CA ARG A 206 23.62 2.27 0.92
C ARG A 206 24.30 2.38 2.29
N ARG A 207 23.94 3.39 3.09
CA ARG A 207 24.44 3.60 4.44
C ARG A 207 23.61 2.90 5.51
N GLY A 208 22.54 2.20 5.09
CA GLY A 208 21.57 1.56 5.96
C GLY A 208 20.23 2.28 5.98
N PRO A 209 19.42 2.05 7.00
CA PRO A 209 18.08 2.62 7.14
C PRO A 209 18.10 4.14 7.30
N ASP A 210 17.01 4.78 6.90
CA ASP A 210 16.80 6.21 7.09
C ASP A 210 16.02 6.45 8.39
N ASP A 211 16.70 7.00 9.40
CA ASP A 211 16.13 7.27 10.72
C ASP A 211 14.98 8.31 10.69
N ARG A 212 14.86 9.09 9.62
CA ARG A 212 13.75 10.05 9.44
C ARG A 212 12.39 9.36 9.39
N MET A 213 12.33 8.08 9.01
CA MET A 213 11.12 7.29 9.08
C MET A 213 10.59 7.15 10.51
N LEU A 214 11.47 7.20 11.52
CA LEU A 214 11.09 7.20 12.94
C LEU A 214 10.33 8.49 13.32
N GLY A 215 10.59 9.60 12.63
CA GLY A 215 9.91 10.87 12.85
C GLY A 215 8.46 10.94 12.35
N LEU A 216 7.99 9.91 11.64
CA LEU A 216 6.62 9.86 11.10
C LEU A 216 5.57 9.38 12.11
N THR A 217 5.97 8.99 13.32
CA THR A 217 5.09 8.53 14.40
C THR A 217 5.63 8.98 15.76
N HIS A 218 4.78 9.05 16.78
CA HIS A 218 5.18 9.25 18.18
C HIS A 218 5.57 7.94 18.87
N ASP A 219 5.30 6.78 18.26
CA ASP A 219 5.69 5.47 18.81
C ASP A 219 7.00 4.99 18.19
N PRO A 220 8.15 5.05 18.90
CA PRO A 220 9.43 4.64 18.35
C PRO A 220 9.49 3.13 18.07
N ILE A 221 8.69 2.31 18.77
CA ILE A 221 8.62 0.86 18.55
C ILE A 221 7.93 0.58 17.22
N ARG A 222 6.75 1.16 16.99
CA ARG A 222 6.03 1.04 15.71
C ARG A 222 6.81 1.67 14.56
N GLY A 223 7.41 2.85 14.79
CA GLY A 223 8.30 3.49 13.81
C GLY A 223 9.45 2.59 13.38
N GLY A 224 9.98 1.79 14.31
CA GLY A 224 11.06 0.83 14.05
C GLY A 224 10.64 -0.45 13.33
N VAL A 225 9.34 -0.76 13.21
CA VAL A 225 8.85 -2.02 12.61
C VAL A 225 9.28 -2.16 11.15
N ARG A 226 9.13 -1.09 10.35
CA ARG A 226 9.60 -1.07 8.96
C ARG A 226 11.07 -1.44 8.84
N LEU A 227 11.89 -0.80 9.67
CA LEU A 227 13.32 -1.04 9.74
C LEU A 227 13.64 -2.47 10.15
N ALA A 228 12.93 -3.01 11.13
CA ALA A 228 13.13 -4.39 11.58
C ALA A 228 12.89 -5.38 10.42
N TRP A 229 11.77 -5.25 9.68
CA TRP A 229 11.47 -6.08 8.52
C TRP A 229 12.51 -5.93 7.41
N GLN A 230 12.88 -4.72 7.02
CA GLN A 230 13.88 -4.46 5.98
C GLN A 230 15.30 -4.90 6.37
N THR A 231 15.60 -4.97 7.67
CA THR A 231 16.88 -5.49 8.17
C THR A 231 16.91 -7.01 8.08
N ALA A 232 15.83 -7.67 8.54
CA ALA A 232 15.72 -9.13 8.52
C ALA A 232 15.58 -9.68 7.09
N ASP A 233 14.83 -8.97 6.24
CA ASP A 233 14.63 -9.34 4.85
C ASP A 233 15.12 -8.24 3.90
N PRO A 234 16.32 -8.40 3.31
CA PRO A 234 16.86 -7.46 2.33
C PRO A 234 15.97 -7.23 1.10
N ASP A 235 15.14 -8.21 0.75
CA ASP A 235 14.25 -8.12 -0.40
C ASP A 235 13.07 -7.16 -0.18
N LEU A 236 12.75 -6.83 1.07
CA LEU A 236 11.77 -5.80 1.44
C LEU A 236 12.34 -4.38 1.45
N ARG A 237 13.64 -4.20 1.26
CA ARG A 237 14.28 -2.88 1.30
C ARG A 237 13.81 -2.02 0.15
N MET A 238 13.40 -0.79 0.49
CA MET A 238 13.02 0.23 -0.46
C MET A 238 13.78 1.52 -0.14
N GLY A 239 14.61 1.95 -1.09
CA GLY A 239 15.31 3.23 -1.01
C GLY A 239 14.52 4.35 -1.67
N SER A 240 15.22 5.43 -2.02
CA SER A 240 14.62 6.53 -2.77
C SER A 240 14.07 6.04 -4.11
N PRO A 241 13.00 6.66 -4.63
CA PRO A 241 12.46 6.34 -5.94
C PRO A 241 13.43 6.70 -7.07
N SER A 242 13.17 6.19 -8.26
CA SER A 242 13.79 6.69 -9.49
C SER A 242 13.21 8.04 -9.91
N TRP A 243 13.92 8.77 -10.76
CA TRP A 243 13.41 10.02 -11.34
C TRP A 243 12.16 9.78 -12.20
N SER A 244 12.08 8.64 -12.91
CA SER A 244 10.86 8.24 -13.63
C SER A 244 9.67 8.05 -12.68
N TRP A 245 9.87 7.46 -11.51
CA TRP A 245 8.79 7.26 -10.54
C TRP A 245 8.24 8.60 -10.03
N ILE A 246 9.10 9.61 -9.83
CA ILE A 246 8.68 10.95 -9.41
C ILE A 246 7.74 11.59 -10.44
N ILE A 247 8.08 11.46 -11.74
CA ILE A 247 7.23 11.94 -12.84
C ILE A 247 5.92 11.15 -12.86
N ALA A 248 5.99 9.82 -12.81
CA ALA A 248 4.81 8.95 -12.80
C ALA A 248 3.87 9.26 -11.64
N PHE A 249 4.42 9.59 -10.46
CA PHE A 249 3.62 10.01 -9.32
C PHE A 249 2.97 11.38 -9.53
N ALA A 250 3.70 12.35 -10.07
CA ALA A 250 3.14 13.66 -10.39
C ALA A 250 1.99 13.56 -11.41
N ASP A 251 2.17 12.75 -12.45
CA ASP A 251 1.13 12.47 -13.45
C ASP A 251 -0.10 11.80 -12.84
N ALA A 252 0.11 10.84 -11.92
CA ALA A 252 -0.99 10.19 -11.21
C ALA A 252 -1.75 11.16 -10.30
N VAL A 253 -1.06 12.09 -9.64
CA VAL A 253 -1.69 13.16 -8.85
C VAL A 253 -2.55 14.08 -9.74
N HIS A 254 -2.03 14.49 -10.90
CA HIS A 254 -2.77 15.33 -11.84
C HIS A 254 -4.01 14.60 -12.40
N ALA A 255 -3.87 13.32 -12.76
CA ALA A 255 -4.98 12.51 -13.22
C ALA A 255 -6.05 12.33 -12.11
N ALA A 256 -5.63 12.03 -10.88
CA ALA A 256 -6.55 11.91 -9.75
C ALA A 256 -7.33 13.21 -9.49
N ALA A 257 -6.67 14.37 -9.57
CA ALA A 257 -7.33 15.67 -9.40
C ALA A 257 -8.43 15.92 -10.45
N ALA A 258 -8.23 15.44 -11.68
CA ALA A 258 -9.26 15.49 -12.74
C ALA A 258 -10.41 14.50 -12.51
N ASP A 259 -10.16 13.44 -11.73
CA ASP A 259 -11.10 12.35 -11.48
C ASP A 259 -11.94 12.54 -10.21
N GLU A 260 -11.55 13.41 -9.30
CA GLU A 260 -12.18 13.61 -7.98
C GLU A 260 -13.69 13.83 -8.05
N ALA A 261 -14.16 14.68 -8.96
CA ALA A 261 -15.58 14.94 -9.14
C ALA A 261 -16.38 13.69 -9.65
N ARG A 262 -15.69 12.67 -10.14
CA ARG A 262 -16.27 11.43 -10.66
C ARG A 262 -16.29 10.29 -9.64
N VAL A 263 -15.83 10.51 -8.41
CA VAL A 263 -15.89 9.52 -7.33
C VAL A 263 -17.31 9.44 -6.79
N PRO A 264 -18.09 8.36 -7.08
CA PRO A 264 -19.53 8.34 -6.82
C PRO A 264 -19.89 7.81 -5.44
N ILE A 265 -18.92 7.36 -4.65
CA ILE A 265 -19.10 6.68 -3.37
C ILE A 265 -18.69 7.56 -2.20
N PRO A 266 -19.14 7.25 -0.96
CA PRO A 266 -18.67 7.95 0.23
C PRO A 266 -17.15 7.90 0.37
N VAL A 267 -16.53 9.02 0.71
CA VAL A 267 -15.09 9.16 0.95
C VAL A 267 -14.83 9.67 2.36
N LEU A 268 -13.92 9.03 3.07
CA LEU A 268 -13.40 9.49 4.35
C LEU A 268 -11.91 9.81 4.21
N VAL A 269 -11.54 11.06 4.44
CA VAL A 269 -10.14 11.48 4.52
C VAL A 269 -9.74 11.57 5.99
N LEU A 270 -8.67 10.85 6.36
CA LEU A 270 -8.05 10.87 7.68
C LEU A 270 -6.61 11.37 7.53
N GLU A 271 -6.30 12.50 8.13
CA GLU A 271 -4.96 13.10 8.08
C GLU A 271 -4.64 13.80 9.40
N PRO A 272 -3.35 14.03 9.73
CA PRO A 272 -2.99 14.93 10.83
C PRO A 272 -3.55 16.33 10.63
N ASP A 273 -3.89 17.02 11.72
CA ASP A 273 -4.50 18.36 11.66
C ASP A 273 -3.59 19.46 11.09
N HIS A 274 -2.27 19.30 11.21
CA HIS A 274 -1.26 20.24 10.71
C HIS A 274 -0.49 19.70 9.50
N THR A 275 -1.19 19.09 8.55
CA THR A 275 -0.57 18.58 7.32
C THR A 275 -0.33 19.74 6.33
N PRO A 276 0.93 20.03 5.93
CA PRO A 276 1.24 21.14 5.02
C PRO A 276 0.52 21.04 3.67
N ASN A 277 0.31 19.82 3.20
CA ASN A 277 -0.36 19.49 1.93
C ASN A 277 -1.71 18.80 2.20
N SER A 278 -2.55 19.43 3.04
CA SER A 278 -3.86 18.88 3.40
C SER A 278 -4.72 18.57 2.17
N ALA A 279 -5.40 17.44 2.22
CA ALA A 279 -6.35 16.99 1.20
C ALA A 279 -7.71 17.72 1.28
N ARG A 280 -7.83 18.82 2.03
CA ARG A 280 -9.09 19.57 2.20
C ARG A 280 -9.69 20.03 0.87
N ALA A 281 -8.87 20.62 -0.01
CA ALA A 281 -9.34 21.08 -1.31
C ALA A 281 -9.75 19.91 -2.23
N ASP A 282 -9.04 18.79 -2.14
CA ASP A 282 -9.37 17.57 -2.89
C ASP A 282 -10.69 16.98 -2.40
N CYS A 283 -10.88 16.88 -1.09
CA CYS A 283 -12.12 16.43 -0.48
C CYS A 283 -13.33 17.32 -0.88
N GLN A 284 -13.12 18.63 -1.01
CA GLN A 284 -14.19 19.54 -1.47
C GLN A 284 -14.63 19.30 -2.93
N ARG A 285 -13.76 18.72 -3.77
CA ARG A 285 -14.09 18.38 -5.16
C ARG A 285 -14.77 17.00 -5.30
N MET A 286 -14.64 16.15 -4.29
CA MET A 286 -15.31 14.84 -4.26
C MET A 286 -16.72 14.97 -3.68
N PRO A 287 -17.80 14.52 -4.40
CA PRO A 287 -19.20 14.80 -4.03
C PRO A 287 -19.62 14.34 -2.62
N HIS A 288 -19.06 13.24 -2.14
CA HIS A 288 -19.46 12.59 -0.88
C HIS A 288 -18.29 12.45 0.08
N CYS A 289 -17.40 13.46 0.13
CA CYS A 289 -16.20 13.42 0.96
C CYS A 289 -16.40 14.09 2.32
N THR A 290 -15.87 13.43 3.34
CA THR A 290 -15.75 13.97 4.71
C THR A 290 -14.28 13.91 5.14
N LEU A 291 -13.70 15.05 5.50
CA LEU A 291 -12.36 15.10 6.08
C LEU A 291 -12.46 15.16 7.60
N GLN A 292 -11.78 14.24 8.28
CA GLN A 292 -11.71 14.18 9.72
C GLN A 292 -10.25 14.18 10.18
N PRO A 293 -9.76 15.26 10.79
CA PRO A 293 -8.40 15.29 11.29
C PRO A 293 -8.19 14.36 12.48
N VAL A 294 -6.98 13.81 12.58
CA VAL A 294 -6.48 13.13 13.78
C VAL A 294 -5.55 14.12 14.50
N VAL A 295 -6.16 14.87 15.41
CA VAL A 295 -5.52 16.03 16.06
C VAL A 295 -4.26 15.63 16.82
N GLY A 296 -3.14 16.30 16.53
CA GLY A 296 -1.84 16.06 17.15
C GLY A 296 -1.10 14.81 16.66
N ALA A 297 -1.65 14.06 15.70
CA ALA A 297 -0.98 12.88 15.12
C ALA A 297 0.15 13.27 14.17
N ARG A 298 1.05 12.32 13.92
CA ARG A 298 2.04 12.34 12.84
C ARG A 298 1.57 11.57 11.63
N PRO A 299 2.24 11.70 10.47
CA PRO A 299 1.73 11.17 9.19
C PRO A 299 1.49 9.66 9.14
N ALA A 300 2.27 8.82 9.81
CA ALA A 300 2.08 7.37 9.79
C ALA A 300 0.99 6.94 10.79
N LEU A 301 -0.28 7.24 10.47
CA LEU A 301 -1.42 7.01 11.37
C LEU A 301 -1.58 5.54 11.78
N GLU A 302 -1.24 4.61 10.89
CA GLU A 302 -1.27 3.16 11.13
C GLU A 302 -0.19 2.70 12.11
N LEU A 303 0.89 3.47 12.22
CA LEU A 303 2.04 3.22 13.12
C LEU A 303 2.07 4.19 14.30
N GLU A 304 1.05 5.02 14.47
CA GLU A 304 1.01 6.02 15.52
C GLU A 304 0.88 5.40 16.92
N ALA A 305 1.24 6.17 17.94
CA ALA A 305 1.03 5.77 19.34
C ALA A 305 -0.47 5.62 19.62
N ASP A 306 -0.81 4.78 20.62
CA ASP A 306 -2.18 4.36 20.89
C ASP A 306 -3.15 5.54 21.13
N ALA A 307 -2.65 6.67 21.66
CA ALA A 307 -3.45 7.88 21.88
C ALA A 307 -4.12 8.39 20.58
N TRP A 308 -3.44 8.28 19.45
CA TRP A 308 -3.92 8.73 18.15
C TRP A 308 -4.41 7.58 17.28
N ARG A 309 -3.68 6.47 17.29
CA ARG A 309 -3.99 5.28 16.50
C ARG A 309 -5.35 4.69 16.85
N THR A 310 -5.73 4.67 18.13
CA THR A 310 -7.04 4.17 18.57
C THR A 310 -8.18 4.99 17.98
N ALA A 311 -8.04 6.31 17.97
CA ALA A 311 -9.03 7.21 17.36
C ALA A 311 -9.12 7.01 15.84
N TRP A 312 -7.98 6.87 15.15
CA TRP A 312 -7.93 6.57 13.74
C TRP A 312 -8.61 5.22 13.41
N LEU A 313 -8.27 4.14 14.13
CA LEU A 313 -8.91 2.83 13.96
C LEU A 313 -10.41 2.85 14.23
N ALA A 314 -10.86 3.64 15.21
CA ALA A 314 -12.28 3.79 15.50
C ALA A 314 -13.02 4.43 14.32
N LYS A 315 -12.46 5.49 13.71
CA LYS A 315 -13.02 6.15 12.53
C LYS A 315 -13.08 5.22 11.31
N VAL A 316 -12.02 4.44 11.06
CA VAL A 316 -11.99 3.42 10.00
C VAL A 316 -13.09 2.38 10.22
N ALA A 317 -13.21 1.83 11.42
CA ALA A 317 -14.20 0.81 11.75
C ALA A 317 -15.65 1.35 11.70
N GLU A 318 -15.87 2.58 12.14
CA GLU A 318 -17.18 3.24 12.08
C GLU A 318 -17.61 3.50 10.62
N PHE A 319 -16.70 3.97 9.78
CA PHE A 319 -16.98 4.16 8.35
C PHE A 319 -17.33 2.84 7.68
N SER A 320 -16.55 1.78 7.94
CA SER A 320 -16.82 0.43 7.42
C SER A 320 -18.17 -0.13 7.91
N ALA A 321 -18.54 0.09 9.17
CA ALA A 321 -19.82 -0.36 9.71
C ALA A 321 -21.01 0.35 9.05
N ARG A 322 -20.95 1.67 8.88
CA ARG A 322 -22.00 2.44 8.17
C ARG A 322 -22.21 1.94 6.74
N SER A 323 -21.13 1.63 6.03
CA SER A 323 -21.21 1.05 4.69
C SER A 323 -21.86 -0.34 4.71
N ALA A 324 -21.65 -1.12 5.78
CA ALA A 324 -22.28 -2.42 5.94
C ALA A 324 -23.79 -2.32 6.21
N ASP A 325 -24.23 -1.34 7.00
CA ASP A 325 -25.64 -1.14 7.31
C ASP A 325 -26.45 -0.70 6.09
N GLY A 326 -25.85 0.00 5.15
CA GLY A 326 -26.46 0.45 3.89
C GLY A 326 -26.32 -0.52 2.72
N PHE A 327 -25.60 -1.63 2.88
CA PHE A 327 -25.27 -2.53 1.80
C PHE A 327 -26.42 -3.45 1.40
N SER A 328 -26.75 -3.44 0.10
CA SER A 328 -27.65 -4.42 -0.52
C SER A 328 -26.81 -5.24 -1.54
N PRO A 329 -26.69 -6.57 -1.36
CA PRO A 329 -25.91 -7.39 -2.29
C PRO A 329 -26.55 -7.37 -3.66
N PRO A 330 -25.73 -7.35 -4.76
CA PRO A 330 -26.26 -7.36 -6.10
C PRO A 330 -27.13 -8.60 -6.37
N PRO A 331 -28.22 -8.47 -7.13
CA PRO A 331 -29.08 -9.59 -7.49
C PRO A 331 -28.26 -10.57 -8.36
N GLY A 332 -28.11 -11.83 -7.92
CA GLY A 332 -27.48 -12.89 -8.69
C GLY A 332 -26.28 -13.60 -8.06
N GLY A 333 -25.92 -13.29 -6.83
CA GLY A 333 -24.91 -14.05 -6.10
C GLY A 333 -25.40 -15.45 -5.75
N THR A 334 -25.01 -16.46 -6.53
CA THR A 334 -25.27 -17.88 -6.24
C THR A 334 -24.84 -18.21 -4.81
N ARG A 335 -25.79 -18.62 -3.98
CA ARG A 335 -25.49 -19.20 -2.66
C ARG A 335 -24.70 -20.49 -2.89
N LEU A 336 -23.46 -20.53 -2.42
CA LEU A 336 -22.80 -21.82 -2.30
C LEU A 336 -23.60 -22.69 -1.33
N PRO A 337 -23.79 -24.01 -1.63
CA PRO A 337 -24.46 -24.92 -0.71
C PRO A 337 -23.69 -24.93 0.62
N ARG A 338 -24.41 -24.86 1.72
CA ARG A 338 -23.85 -25.10 3.07
C ARG A 338 -23.34 -26.53 3.04
N GLY A 339 -22.02 -26.69 3.10
CA GLY A 339 -21.45 -28.01 3.35
C GLY A 339 -21.99 -28.57 4.65
N GLY A 340 -22.57 -29.74 4.55
CA GLY A 340 -22.95 -30.57 5.68
C GLY A 340 -21.72 -31.19 6.38
#